data_ac4ae8a8085c5f3904e66033fabe9716
#
_entry.id   ac4ae8a8085c5f3904e66033fabe9716
#
_cell.length_a   1.000
_cell.length_b   1.000
_cell.length_c   1.000
_cell.angle_alpha   90.00
_cell.angle_beta   90.00
_cell.angle_gamma   90.00
#
_symmetry.space_group_name_H-M   'P 1'
#
loop_
_entity.id
_entity.type
_entity.pdbx_description
1 polymer ?
#
loop_
_entity_poly.entity_id
_entity_poly.type
_entity_poly.pdbx_seq_one_letter_code
_entity_poly.pdbx_strand_id
1 'polypeptide(L)'
;NLTIRLFLKKLWISKRIKAPKKIKGKTMNTLQKEILCTLGPVSRNERVISRLEDLGVSLFRINLSHTSVEDLPTVIKTIQNFASIPICLDTEGAQVRTAKLKTDYIEVKENNYLHIASEVIIGDEERISLYPTDVVDTLKIGDIISIDFNSVLVQVIDKNKHGWVTRVITGGKIGNNKAVSIDRDVPLHPLTQKDKDSIQIGINLGIKHFALSFANKKEDVEL
;
A
#
# COMPACT_ATOMS: atom_id res chain seq x y z
N ASN A 1 12.28 19.73 -8.22
CA ASN A 1 11.75 19.74 -6.85
C ASN A 1 10.81 18.56 -6.68
N LEU A 2 11.25 17.56 -5.96
CA LEU A 2 10.45 16.38 -5.62
C LEU A 2 9.58 16.71 -4.40
N THR A 3 8.29 16.46 -4.46
CA THR A 3 7.39 16.65 -3.31
C THR A 3 7.01 15.28 -2.76
N ILE A 4 7.53 14.93 -1.57
CA ILE A 4 7.16 13.72 -0.84
C ILE A 4 6.04 14.08 0.14
N ARG A 5 4.92 13.38 0.09
CA ARG A 5 3.78 13.54 0.99
C ARG A 5 3.63 12.31 1.86
N LEU A 6 3.65 12.50 3.17
CA LEU A 6 3.53 11.45 4.18
C LEU A 6 2.07 11.22 4.57
N PHE A 7 1.65 9.96 4.55
CA PHE A 7 0.39 9.50 5.12
C PHE A 7 0.68 8.88 6.50
N LEU A 8 0.52 9.67 7.55
CA LEU A 8 0.46 9.11 8.91
C LEU A 8 -0.97 8.63 9.18
N LYS A 9 -1.10 7.49 9.89
CA LYS A 9 -2.41 6.96 10.34
C LYS A 9 -3.26 8.10 10.91
N LYS A 10 -4.26 8.56 10.14
CA LYS A 10 -5.27 9.58 10.48
C LYS A 10 -4.94 11.06 10.37
N LEU A 11 -3.75 11.52 9.95
CA LEU A 11 -3.56 12.95 9.70
C LEU A 11 -2.85 13.23 8.38
N TRP A 12 -3.50 14.04 7.57
CA TRP A 12 -2.92 14.59 6.35
C TRP A 12 -2.08 15.81 6.71
N ILE A 13 -0.75 15.74 6.68
CA ILE A 13 0.12 16.91 6.89
C ILE A 13 0.82 17.22 5.57
N SER A 14 0.34 18.26 4.89
CA SER A 14 1.08 18.86 3.77
C SER A 14 2.08 19.86 4.33
N LYS A 15 3.37 19.52 4.37
CA LYS A 15 4.43 20.52 4.62
C LYS A 15 4.84 21.15 3.29
N ARG A 16 4.36 22.34 3.03
CA ARG A 16 4.92 23.21 1.98
C ARG A 16 6.25 23.77 2.46
N ILE A 17 7.36 23.33 1.91
CA ILE A 17 8.67 23.95 2.10
C ILE A 17 8.81 25.05 1.05
N LYS A 18 8.45 26.24 1.38
CA LYS A 18 8.99 27.58 1.14
C LYS A 18 7.91 28.62 1.38
N ALA A 19 8.17 29.49 2.36
CA ALA A 19 7.35 30.67 2.56
C ALA A 19 7.55 31.66 1.40
N PRO A 20 6.50 32.24 0.83
CA PRO A 20 6.63 33.38 -0.07
C PRO A 20 6.98 34.65 0.73
N LYS A 21 7.85 35.47 0.15
CA LYS A 21 8.20 36.81 0.66
C LYS A 21 6.93 37.64 0.86
N LYS A 22 6.86 38.33 2.00
CA LYS A 22 5.83 39.30 2.35
C LYS A 22 5.64 40.35 1.24
N ILE A 23 4.43 40.41 0.69
CA ILE A 23 3.92 41.58 0.00
C ILE A 23 2.80 42.15 0.89
N LYS A 24 2.93 43.44 1.25
CA LYS A 24 1.93 44.20 2.02
C LYS A 24 0.64 44.31 1.22
N GLY A 25 -0.44 43.79 1.72
CA GLY A 25 -1.80 43.94 1.21
C GLY A 25 -2.69 42.88 1.84
N LYS A 26 -3.62 43.30 2.69
CA LYS A 26 -4.65 42.44 3.28
C LYS A 26 -5.47 41.78 2.20
N THR A 27 -5.24 40.50 1.97
CA THR A 27 -6.23 39.60 1.36
C THR A 27 -6.38 38.41 2.31
N MET A 28 -7.59 38.18 2.75
CA MET A 28 -7.95 36.98 3.51
C MET A 28 -7.45 35.77 2.71
N ASN A 29 -6.52 35.00 3.28
CA ASN A 29 -6.12 33.70 2.77
C ASN A 29 -7.35 32.79 2.87
N THR A 30 -8.16 32.73 1.84
CA THR A 30 -9.06 31.61 1.62
C THR A 30 -8.15 30.41 1.45
N LEU A 31 -8.14 29.52 2.44
CA LEU A 31 -7.50 28.21 2.35
C LEU A 31 -8.12 27.50 1.14
N GLN A 32 -7.42 27.55 0.01
CA GLN A 32 -7.86 26.85 -1.19
C GLN A 32 -7.76 25.37 -0.89
N LYS A 33 -8.91 24.70 -0.84
CA LYS A 33 -8.99 23.25 -0.62
C LYS A 33 -8.41 22.56 -1.83
N GLU A 34 -7.45 21.67 -1.63
CA GLU A 34 -6.93 20.78 -2.66
C GLU A 34 -7.69 19.44 -2.57
N ILE A 35 -8.18 18.96 -3.71
CA ILE A 35 -8.91 17.70 -3.81
C ILE A 35 -7.99 16.66 -4.43
N LEU A 36 -7.67 15.62 -3.68
CA LEU A 36 -6.98 14.44 -4.17
C LEU A 36 -8.00 13.36 -4.50
N CYS A 37 -7.98 12.85 -5.74
CA CYS A 37 -8.87 11.79 -6.18
C CYS A 37 -8.08 10.53 -6.55
N THR A 38 -8.42 9.38 -5.93
CA THR A 38 -7.83 8.08 -6.29
C THR A 38 -8.55 7.51 -7.50
N LEU A 39 -7.78 7.16 -8.54
CA LEU A 39 -8.28 6.53 -9.74
C LEU A 39 -8.12 5.00 -9.67
N GLY A 40 -9.26 4.30 -9.62
CA GLY A 40 -9.33 2.85 -9.75
C GLY A 40 -9.66 2.41 -11.18
N PRO A 41 -9.71 1.10 -11.48
CA PRO A 41 -9.96 0.59 -12.83
C PRO A 41 -11.21 1.16 -13.51
N VAL A 42 -12.29 1.33 -12.77
CA VAL A 42 -13.57 1.86 -13.30
C VAL A 42 -13.51 3.35 -13.66
N SER A 43 -12.64 4.13 -12.99
CA SER A 43 -12.52 5.56 -13.18
C SER A 43 -11.40 5.97 -14.17
N ARG A 44 -10.63 5.01 -14.69
CA ARG A 44 -9.51 5.25 -15.63
C ARG A 44 -10.00 5.35 -17.08
N ASN A 45 -10.96 6.21 -17.35
CA ASN A 45 -11.48 6.47 -18.71
C ASN A 45 -11.67 7.97 -18.93
N GLU A 46 -11.65 8.39 -20.20
CA GLU A 46 -11.73 9.79 -20.61
C GLU A 46 -12.88 10.54 -19.94
N ARG A 47 -14.09 10.01 -20.01
CA ARG A 47 -15.30 10.65 -19.48
C ARG A 47 -15.15 11.01 -17.98
N VAL A 48 -14.65 10.06 -17.18
CA VAL A 48 -14.53 10.25 -15.73
C VAL A 48 -13.36 11.18 -15.42
N ILE A 49 -12.21 10.99 -16.07
CA ILE A 49 -10.99 11.78 -15.82
C ILE A 49 -11.24 13.25 -16.17
N SER A 50 -11.77 13.54 -17.38
CA SER A 50 -12.08 14.91 -17.78
C SER A 50 -13.14 15.56 -16.89
N ARG A 51 -14.16 14.80 -16.46
CA ARG A 51 -15.15 15.30 -15.53
C ARG A 51 -14.58 15.65 -14.16
N LEU A 52 -13.63 14.89 -13.67
CA LEU A 52 -12.95 15.17 -12.40
C LEU A 52 -12.08 16.43 -12.49
N GLU A 53 -11.42 16.65 -13.63
CA GLU A 53 -10.67 17.89 -13.92
C GLU A 53 -11.61 19.11 -13.91
N ASP A 54 -12.75 19.07 -14.61
CA ASP A 54 -13.77 20.11 -14.62
C ASP A 54 -14.31 20.42 -13.20
N LEU A 55 -14.38 19.42 -12.34
CA LEU A 55 -14.83 19.57 -10.95
C LEU A 55 -13.74 20.11 -10.01
N GLY A 56 -12.56 20.42 -10.52
CA GLY A 56 -11.48 21.07 -9.78
C GLY A 56 -10.65 20.11 -8.92
N VAL A 57 -10.55 18.83 -9.30
CA VAL A 57 -9.59 17.91 -8.70
C VAL A 57 -8.18 18.44 -8.94
N SER A 58 -7.36 18.48 -7.89
CA SER A 58 -6.03 19.08 -7.91
C SER A 58 -4.91 18.06 -8.11
N LEU A 59 -5.18 16.80 -7.78
CA LEU A 59 -4.19 15.72 -7.81
C LEU A 59 -4.88 14.37 -8.01
N PHE A 60 -4.46 13.60 -9.00
CA PHE A 60 -4.85 12.21 -9.13
C PHE A 60 -3.89 11.31 -8.33
N ARG A 61 -4.42 10.28 -7.67
CA ARG A 61 -3.63 9.29 -6.95
C ARG A 61 -3.79 7.93 -7.61
N ILE A 62 -2.66 7.26 -7.87
CA ILE A 62 -2.58 5.85 -8.25
C ILE A 62 -2.07 5.08 -7.04
N ASN A 63 -2.83 4.10 -6.56
CA ASN A 63 -2.40 3.21 -5.49
C ASN A 63 -1.61 2.04 -6.08
N LEU A 64 -0.32 1.95 -5.76
CA LEU A 64 0.58 0.91 -6.26
C LEU A 64 0.26 -0.47 -5.68
N SER A 65 -0.44 -0.55 -4.53
CA SER A 65 -0.91 -1.85 -4.01
C SER A 65 -1.90 -2.56 -4.95
N HIS A 66 -2.57 -1.80 -5.83
CA HIS A 66 -3.58 -2.30 -6.77
C HIS A 66 -3.22 -2.06 -8.24
N THR A 67 -1.96 -1.74 -8.51
CA THR A 67 -1.46 -1.53 -9.87
C THR A 67 -0.15 -2.32 -10.01
N SER A 68 -0.06 -3.18 -11.02
CA SER A 68 1.16 -3.93 -11.29
C SER A 68 2.25 -3.01 -11.87
N VAL A 69 3.51 -3.43 -11.78
CA VAL A 69 4.64 -2.70 -12.38
C VAL A 69 4.49 -2.64 -13.89
N GLU A 70 4.02 -3.72 -14.50
CA GLU A 70 3.82 -3.88 -15.94
C GLU A 70 2.72 -2.95 -16.47
N ASP A 71 1.61 -2.79 -15.73
CA ASP A 71 0.47 -1.97 -16.14
C ASP A 71 0.70 -0.48 -15.89
N LEU A 72 1.59 -0.13 -14.95
CA LEU A 72 1.78 1.23 -14.50
C LEU A 72 2.09 2.24 -15.61
N PRO A 73 2.97 1.96 -16.60
CA PRO A 73 3.22 2.88 -17.71
C PRO A 73 1.96 3.18 -18.52
N THR A 74 1.14 2.17 -18.79
CA THR A 74 -0.11 2.31 -19.54
C THR A 74 -1.12 3.16 -18.76
N VAL A 75 -1.25 2.90 -17.46
CA VAL A 75 -2.15 3.66 -16.57
C VAL A 75 -1.76 5.13 -16.52
N ILE A 76 -0.46 5.44 -16.34
CA ILE A 76 0.03 6.83 -16.30
C ILE A 76 -0.26 7.54 -17.62
N LYS A 77 0.12 6.94 -18.76
CA LYS A 77 -0.10 7.52 -20.07
C LYS A 77 -1.59 7.76 -20.37
N THR A 78 -2.44 6.82 -20.01
CA THR A 78 -3.90 6.96 -20.17
C THR A 78 -4.41 8.20 -19.42
N ILE A 79 -3.99 8.42 -18.18
CA ILE A 79 -4.42 9.58 -17.40
C ILE A 79 -3.86 10.88 -18.00
N GLN A 80 -2.57 10.90 -18.38
CA GLN A 80 -1.91 12.05 -18.97
C GLN A 80 -2.52 12.45 -20.32
N ASN A 81 -3.11 11.51 -21.07
CA ASN A 81 -3.78 11.80 -22.35
C ASN A 81 -5.12 12.53 -22.15
N PHE A 82 -5.78 12.36 -21.00
CA PHE A 82 -7.14 12.89 -20.78
C PHE A 82 -7.20 14.08 -19.81
N ALA A 83 -6.13 14.36 -19.08
CA ALA A 83 -6.08 15.48 -18.13
C ALA A 83 -4.66 16.00 -17.94
N SER A 84 -4.57 17.29 -17.59
CA SER A 84 -3.32 17.96 -17.23
C SER A 84 -3.02 17.91 -15.73
N ILE A 85 -3.91 17.31 -14.93
CA ILE A 85 -3.79 17.21 -13.49
C ILE A 85 -2.57 16.37 -13.11
N PRO A 86 -1.72 16.82 -12.15
CA PRO A 86 -0.60 16.03 -11.68
C PRO A 86 -1.04 14.68 -11.10
N ILE A 87 -0.16 13.68 -11.28
CA ILE A 87 -0.36 12.33 -10.76
C ILE A 87 0.56 12.12 -9.56
N CYS A 88 0.03 11.52 -8.50
CA CYS A 88 0.76 11.04 -7.33
C CYS A 88 0.77 9.51 -7.34
N LEU A 89 1.95 8.90 -7.25
CA LEU A 89 2.10 7.47 -7.00
C LEU A 89 2.16 7.26 -5.49
N ASP A 90 1.30 6.40 -4.98
CA ASP A 90 1.22 6.07 -3.56
C ASP A 90 1.73 4.65 -3.35
N THR A 91 2.83 4.52 -2.60
CA THR A 91 3.54 3.26 -2.41
C THR A 91 2.72 2.23 -1.65
N GLU A 92 3.03 0.95 -1.84
CA GLU A 92 2.52 -0.12 -0.95
C GLU A 92 3.05 0.07 0.46
N GLY A 93 4.33 0.43 0.57
CA GLY A 93 5.02 0.70 1.82
C GLY A 93 5.29 -0.55 2.66
N ALA A 94 5.72 -0.30 3.89
CA ALA A 94 6.07 -1.32 4.87
C ALA A 94 4.83 -2.03 5.45
N GLN A 95 4.18 -2.87 4.66
CA GLN A 95 3.01 -3.65 5.08
C GLN A 95 3.13 -5.11 4.67
N VAL A 96 2.87 -6.00 5.63
CA VAL A 96 2.75 -7.43 5.33
C VAL A 96 1.39 -7.71 4.71
N ARG A 97 1.35 -8.58 3.72
CA ARG A 97 0.13 -9.00 3.03
C ARG A 97 0.11 -10.50 2.77
N THR A 98 -1.07 -11.07 2.63
CA THR A 98 -1.23 -12.43 2.08
C THR A 98 -0.81 -12.43 0.61
N ALA A 99 -0.07 -13.46 0.20
CA ALA A 99 0.28 -13.68 -1.19
C ALA A 99 -0.90 -14.29 -1.98
N LYS A 100 -0.62 -14.75 -3.20
CA LYS A 100 -1.64 -15.31 -4.11
C LYS A 100 -2.16 -16.66 -3.59
N LEU A 101 -3.48 -16.83 -3.69
CA LEU A 101 -4.19 -18.06 -3.39
C LEU A 101 -4.65 -18.75 -4.68
N LYS A 102 -4.97 -20.06 -4.63
CA LYS A 102 -5.55 -20.83 -5.74
C LYS A 102 -6.93 -20.30 -6.14
N THR A 103 -7.66 -19.73 -5.18
CA THR A 103 -9.02 -19.18 -5.34
C THR A 103 -9.05 -17.73 -4.88
N ASP A 104 -10.16 -17.02 -5.08
CA ASP A 104 -10.32 -15.63 -4.64
C ASP A 104 -10.19 -15.51 -3.12
N TYR A 105 -10.64 -16.52 -2.39
CA TYR A 105 -10.47 -16.65 -0.93
C TYR A 105 -10.44 -18.13 -0.53
N ILE A 106 -9.86 -18.39 0.63
CA ILE A 106 -9.93 -19.67 1.35
C ILE A 106 -10.70 -19.47 2.65
N GLU A 107 -11.26 -20.53 3.23
CA GLU A 107 -11.94 -20.49 4.51
C GLU A 107 -11.21 -21.35 5.53
N VAL A 108 -10.83 -20.75 6.66
CA VAL A 108 -10.15 -21.46 7.75
C VAL A 108 -11.06 -21.50 8.99
N LYS A 109 -11.01 -22.65 9.72
CA LYS A 109 -11.85 -22.88 10.88
C LYS A 109 -11.05 -22.80 12.16
N GLU A 110 -11.70 -22.36 13.23
CA GLU A 110 -11.11 -22.33 14.57
C GLU A 110 -10.53 -23.69 14.96
N ASN A 111 -9.43 -23.65 15.68
CA ASN A 111 -8.64 -24.81 16.12
C ASN A 111 -7.97 -25.63 15.02
N ASN A 112 -8.17 -25.32 13.75
CA ASN A 112 -7.40 -25.93 12.66
C ASN A 112 -5.99 -25.34 12.62
N TYR A 113 -5.12 -26.01 11.89
CA TYR A 113 -3.76 -25.54 11.61
C TYR A 113 -3.72 -24.87 10.25
N LEU A 114 -2.98 -23.77 10.16
CA LEU A 114 -2.64 -23.08 8.93
C LEU A 114 -1.12 -22.92 8.89
N HIS A 115 -0.47 -23.33 7.80
CA HIS A 115 0.96 -23.18 7.67
C HIS A 115 1.31 -21.88 6.95
N ILE A 116 2.30 -21.14 7.47
CA ILE A 116 2.89 -19.99 6.78
C ILE A 116 4.21 -20.48 6.15
N ALA A 117 4.22 -20.57 4.82
CA ALA A 117 5.37 -21.03 4.07
C ALA A 117 6.54 -20.05 4.13
N SER A 118 7.78 -20.58 4.18
CA SER A 118 9.00 -19.77 4.13
C SER A 118 9.31 -19.21 2.73
N GLU A 119 8.66 -19.74 1.70
CA GLU A 119 8.81 -19.35 0.30
C GLU A 119 7.48 -18.90 -0.30
N VAL A 120 7.54 -18.21 -1.46
CA VAL A 120 6.33 -17.83 -2.18
C VAL A 120 5.68 -19.06 -2.79
N ILE A 121 4.45 -19.34 -2.36
CA ILE A 121 3.60 -20.41 -2.92
C ILE A 121 2.27 -19.84 -3.36
N ILE A 122 1.56 -20.54 -4.22
CA ILE A 122 0.11 -20.33 -4.43
C ILE A 122 -0.60 -21.04 -3.27
N GLY A 123 -1.18 -20.27 -2.36
CA GLY A 123 -1.75 -20.75 -1.11
C GLY A 123 -3.08 -21.47 -1.28
N ASP A 124 -3.43 -22.26 -0.27
CA ASP A 124 -4.68 -23.02 -0.14
C ASP A 124 -5.12 -23.05 1.35
N GLU A 125 -6.12 -23.85 1.69
CA GLU A 125 -6.69 -23.96 3.03
C GLU A 125 -5.69 -24.50 4.09
N GLU A 126 -4.62 -25.15 3.67
CA GLU A 126 -3.60 -25.71 4.55
C GLU A 126 -2.37 -24.81 4.69
N ARG A 127 -2.02 -24.08 3.60
CA ARG A 127 -0.79 -23.30 3.53
C ARG A 127 -0.99 -21.99 2.78
N ILE A 128 -0.44 -20.91 3.35
CA ILE A 128 -0.36 -19.60 2.70
C ILE A 128 1.08 -19.10 2.73
N SER A 129 1.40 -18.12 1.91
CA SER A 129 2.62 -17.32 2.04
C SER A 129 2.30 -15.86 2.28
N LEU A 130 3.25 -15.16 2.89
CA LEU A 130 3.17 -13.73 3.18
C LEU A 130 4.13 -12.97 2.26
N TYR A 131 3.82 -11.71 2.03
CA TYR A 131 4.66 -10.78 1.28
C TYR A 131 4.82 -9.48 2.09
N PRO A 132 6.03 -8.92 2.20
CA PRO A 132 7.31 -9.48 1.73
C PRO A 132 7.71 -10.75 2.50
N THR A 133 8.44 -11.65 1.85
CA THR A 133 8.75 -12.99 2.40
C THR A 133 9.73 -12.96 3.57
N ASP A 134 10.60 -11.97 3.63
CA ASP A 134 11.57 -11.77 4.72
C ASP A 134 10.91 -11.60 6.10
N VAL A 135 9.64 -11.17 6.13
CA VAL A 135 8.86 -11.11 7.36
C VAL A 135 8.73 -12.49 8.03
N VAL A 136 8.68 -13.54 7.25
CA VAL A 136 8.50 -14.92 7.76
C VAL A 136 9.70 -15.35 8.62
N ASP A 137 10.91 -14.87 8.29
CA ASP A 137 12.11 -15.17 9.08
C ASP A 137 12.12 -14.46 10.44
N THR A 138 11.30 -13.42 10.58
CA THR A 138 11.20 -12.67 11.84
C THR A 138 10.18 -13.26 12.81
N LEU A 139 9.30 -14.18 12.36
CA LEU A 139 8.25 -14.76 13.20
C LEU A 139 8.85 -15.53 14.39
N LYS A 140 8.08 -15.60 15.47
CA LYS A 140 8.43 -16.29 16.72
C LYS A 140 7.24 -17.12 17.20
N ILE A 141 7.53 -18.21 17.89
CA ILE A 141 6.51 -18.97 18.61
C ILE A 141 5.82 -18.02 19.61
N GLY A 142 4.49 -18.07 19.60
CA GLY A 142 3.65 -17.19 20.42
C GLY A 142 3.10 -15.97 19.68
N ASP A 143 3.70 -15.52 18.56
CA ASP A 143 3.18 -14.37 17.79
C ASP A 143 1.72 -14.60 17.40
N ILE A 144 0.90 -13.56 17.59
CA ILE A 144 -0.48 -13.50 17.10
C ILE A 144 -0.48 -12.74 15.77
N ILE A 145 -0.96 -13.38 14.74
CA ILE A 145 -1.05 -12.83 13.39
C ILE A 145 -2.51 -12.55 13.06
N SER A 146 -2.81 -11.28 12.79
CA SER A 146 -4.12 -10.83 12.34
C SER A 146 -4.13 -10.65 10.83
N ILE A 147 -5.11 -11.25 10.17
CA ILE A 147 -5.29 -11.19 8.72
C ILE A 147 -6.61 -10.47 8.42
N ASP A 148 -6.56 -9.53 7.44
CA ASP A 148 -7.70 -8.75 6.96
C ASP A 148 -8.48 -8.07 8.11
N PHE A 149 -7.77 -7.22 8.88
CA PHE A 149 -8.35 -6.42 9.97
C PHE A 149 -9.07 -7.25 11.04
N ASN A 150 -8.46 -8.34 11.49
CA ASN A 150 -8.98 -9.31 12.47
C ASN A 150 -10.09 -10.23 11.95
N SER A 151 -10.29 -10.33 10.63
CA SER A 151 -11.20 -11.34 10.06
C SER A 151 -10.75 -12.76 10.38
N VAL A 152 -9.44 -12.99 10.44
CA VAL A 152 -8.82 -14.25 10.89
C VAL A 152 -7.68 -13.92 11.86
N LEU A 153 -7.62 -14.66 12.96
CA LEU A 153 -6.50 -14.61 13.92
C LEU A 153 -5.85 -15.99 13.98
N VAL A 154 -4.53 -16.02 13.88
CA VAL A 154 -3.75 -17.25 14.06
C VAL A 154 -2.60 -17.03 15.03
N GLN A 155 -2.24 -18.07 15.80
CA GLN A 155 -1.08 -18.05 16.70
C GLN A 155 0.01 -18.96 16.15
N VAL A 156 1.24 -18.46 16.09
CA VAL A 156 2.41 -19.23 15.75
C VAL A 156 2.73 -20.19 16.91
N ILE A 157 2.72 -21.51 16.64
CA ILE A 157 2.90 -22.53 17.67
C ILE A 157 4.15 -23.38 17.48
N ASP A 158 4.65 -23.51 16.24
CA ASP A 158 5.81 -24.33 15.94
C ASP A 158 6.49 -23.89 14.63
N LYS A 159 7.69 -24.41 14.36
CA LYS A 159 8.44 -24.23 13.11
C LYS A 159 8.87 -25.59 12.56
N ASN A 160 8.66 -25.80 11.27
CA ASN A 160 9.14 -26.98 10.57
C ASN A 160 9.98 -26.61 9.33
N LYS A 161 10.45 -27.61 8.58
CA LYS A 161 11.28 -27.40 7.38
C LYS A 161 10.57 -26.64 6.23
N HIS A 162 9.26 -26.51 6.27
CA HIS A 162 8.46 -25.85 5.24
C HIS A 162 7.97 -24.45 5.64
N GLY A 163 8.24 -24.02 6.88
CA GLY A 163 7.81 -22.73 7.43
C GLY A 163 7.25 -22.86 8.84
N TRP A 164 6.30 -22.01 9.17
CA TRP A 164 5.69 -21.91 10.48
C TRP A 164 4.34 -22.62 10.53
N VAL A 165 4.09 -23.29 11.64
CA VAL A 165 2.80 -23.88 11.96
C VAL A 165 2.04 -22.91 12.82
N THR A 166 0.81 -22.55 12.42
CA THR A 166 -0.05 -21.71 13.21
C THR A 166 -1.34 -22.43 13.54
N ARG A 167 -1.92 -22.13 14.72
CA ARG A 167 -3.25 -22.55 15.13
C ARG A 167 -4.23 -21.39 14.89
N VAL A 168 -5.34 -21.65 14.23
CA VAL A 168 -6.41 -20.67 14.02
C VAL A 168 -7.13 -20.42 15.34
N ILE A 169 -7.08 -19.16 15.83
CA ILE A 169 -7.80 -18.70 17.01
C ILE A 169 -9.21 -18.26 16.62
N THR A 170 -9.31 -17.45 15.56
CA THR A 170 -10.58 -16.98 15.00
C THR A 170 -10.63 -17.37 13.56
N GLY A 171 -11.58 -18.19 13.17
CA GLY A 171 -11.82 -18.66 11.81
C GLY A 171 -12.49 -17.61 10.95
N GLY A 172 -12.37 -17.75 9.63
CA GLY A 172 -12.96 -16.84 8.66
C GLY A 172 -12.38 -16.99 7.27
N LYS A 173 -12.62 -15.98 6.42
CA LYS A 173 -12.14 -15.95 5.04
C LYS A 173 -10.83 -15.18 4.93
N ILE A 174 -9.88 -15.76 4.22
CA ILE A 174 -8.61 -15.13 3.84
C ILE A 174 -8.63 -14.93 2.33
N GLY A 175 -8.52 -13.69 1.86
CA GLY A 175 -8.42 -13.34 0.45
C GLY A 175 -7.00 -13.08 -0.02
N ASN A 176 -6.84 -12.82 -1.32
CA ASN A 176 -5.60 -12.38 -1.95
C ASN A 176 -5.23 -10.95 -1.52
N ASN A 177 -3.94 -10.67 -1.34
CA ASN A 177 -3.40 -9.33 -1.07
C ASN A 177 -4.03 -8.63 0.15
N LYS A 178 -4.38 -9.39 1.19
CA LYS A 178 -4.99 -8.88 2.42
C LYS A 178 -3.93 -8.42 3.41
N ALA A 179 -4.22 -7.32 4.10
CA ALA A 179 -3.34 -6.78 5.13
C ALA A 179 -3.13 -7.81 6.26
N VAL A 180 -1.89 -7.94 6.68
CA VAL A 180 -1.46 -8.80 7.79
C VAL A 180 -0.75 -7.94 8.82
N SER A 181 -1.06 -8.13 10.09
CA SER A 181 -0.34 -7.52 11.21
C SER A 181 0.05 -8.56 12.23
N ILE A 182 1.20 -8.36 12.86
CA ILE A 182 1.73 -9.17 13.94
C ILE A 182 1.61 -8.35 15.21
N ASP A 183 1.33 -8.97 16.34
CA ASP A 183 1.07 -8.31 17.64
C ASP A 183 2.30 -7.67 18.29
N ARG A 184 3.40 -7.57 17.55
CA ARG A 184 4.63 -6.87 17.93
C ARG A 184 5.20 -6.09 16.77
N ASP A 185 6.17 -5.23 17.03
CA ASP A 185 6.93 -4.53 16.00
C ASP A 185 7.79 -5.50 15.20
N VAL A 186 7.60 -5.47 13.88
CA VAL A 186 8.39 -6.21 12.90
C VAL A 186 9.12 -5.19 12.03
N PRO A 187 10.45 -5.28 11.91
CA PRO A 187 11.20 -4.39 11.04
C PRO A 187 10.84 -4.70 9.57
N LEU A 188 10.28 -3.72 8.89
CA LEU A 188 9.97 -3.80 7.47
C LEU A 188 10.72 -2.71 6.73
N HIS A 189 11.17 -3.00 5.51
CA HIS A 189 11.70 -1.97 4.63
C HIS A 189 10.59 -1.00 4.22
N PRO A 190 10.81 0.33 4.30
CA PRO A 190 9.77 1.32 4.00
C PRO A 190 9.35 1.34 2.53
N LEU A 191 10.18 0.83 1.64
CA LEU A 191 9.88 0.63 0.22
C LEU A 191 10.11 -0.83 -0.17
N THR A 192 9.10 -1.43 -0.78
CA THR A 192 9.22 -2.74 -1.43
C THR A 192 10.02 -2.64 -2.74
N GLN A 193 10.48 -3.76 -3.30
CA GLN A 193 11.11 -3.73 -4.62
C GLN A 193 10.14 -3.20 -5.68
N LYS A 194 8.88 -3.60 -5.61
CA LYS A 194 7.80 -3.09 -6.46
C LYS A 194 7.64 -1.57 -6.36
N ASP A 195 7.75 -1.01 -5.15
CA ASP A 195 7.71 0.44 -4.96
C ASP A 195 8.88 1.13 -5.66
N LYS A 196 10.10 0.61 -5.50
CA LYS A 196 11.32 1.15 -6.12
C LYS A 196 11.20 1.15 -7.66
N ASP A 197 10.78 0.03 -8.23
CA ASP A 197 10.59 -0.11 -9.68
C ASP A 197 9.49 0.83 -10.18
N SER A 198 8.37 0.94 -9.45
CA SER A 198 7.26 1.84 -9.78
C SER A 198 7.65 3.32 -9.68
N ILE A 199 8.43 3.70 -8.68
CA ILE A 199 8.96 5.06 -8.53
C ILE A 199 9.88 5.39 -9.72
N GLN A 200 10.77 4.48 -10.11
CA GLN A 200 11.65 4.69 -11.25
C GLN A 200 10.88 4.87 -12.55
N ILE A 201 9.84 4.05 -12.79
CA ILE A 201 8.93 4.19 -13.93
C ILE A 201 8.23 5.55 -13.88
N GLY A 202 7.72 5.94 -12.73
CA GLY A 202 7.07 7.23 -12.54
C GLY A 202 7.98 8.40 -12.89
N ILE A 203 9.22 8.41 -12.38
CA ILE A 203 10.23 9.44 -12.67
C ILE A 203 10.48 9.53 -14.18
N ASN A 204 10.67 8.39 -14.85
CA ASN A 204 10.91 8.33 -16.28
C ASN A 204 9.72 8.87 -17.12
N LEU A 205 8.50 8.80 -16.57
CA LEU A 205 7.27 9.33 -17.17
C LEU A 205 6.90 10.75 -16.68
N GLY A 206 7.81 11.43 -15.99
CA GLY A 206 7.65 12.81 -15.56
C GLY A 206 6.80 13.00 -14.31
N ILE A 207 6.50 11.95 -13.55
CA ILE A 207 5.80 12.06 -12.27
C ILE A 207 6.70 12.75 -11.24
N LYS A 208 6.11 13.70 -10.49
CA LYS A 208 6.81 14.51 -9.48
C LYS A 208 6.24 14.38 -8.08
N HIS A 209 5.13 13.68 -7.92
CA HIS A 209 4.45 13.51 -6.65
C HIS A 209 4.43 12.05 -6.26
N PHE A 210 4.95 11.77 -5.07
CA PHE A 210 4.98 10.44 -4.47
C PHE A 210 4.44 10.54 -3.04
N ALA A 211 3.66 9.56 -2.64
CA ALA A 211 3.20 9.39 -1.28
C ALA A 211 3.84 8.12 -0.70
N LEU A 212 4.48 8.25 0.44
CA LEU A 212 5.07 7.14 1.17
C LEU A 212 4.07 6.63 2.19
N SER A 213 3.51 5.45 1.94
CA SER A 213 2.60 4.76 2.86
C SER A 213 3.36 4.02 3.94
N PHE A 214 2.78 3.93 5.15
CA PHE A 214 3.32 3.19 6.28
C PHE A 214 4.72 3.62 6.74
N ALA A 215 5.11 4.88 6.51
CA ALA A 215 6.30 5.44 7.14
C ALA A 215 6.11 5.48 8.66
N ASN A 216 7.01 4.87 9.42
CA ASN A 216 6.93 4.76 10.88
C ASN A 216 7.90 5.70 11.58
N LYS A 217 9.02 6.04 10.95
CA LYS A 217 10.09 6.84 11.52
C LYS A 217 10.68 7.80 10.48
N LYS A 218 11.47 8.76 10.95
CA LYS A 218 12.06 9.81 10.12
C LYS A 218 12.98 9.24 9.02
N GLU A 219 13.73 8.22 9.36
CA GLU A 219 14.68 7.56 8.46
C GLU A 219 13.99 6.90 7.25
N ASP A 220 12.72 6.53 7.38
CA ASP A 220 11.93 5.98 6.28
C ASP A 220 11.70 7.00 5.14
N VAL A 221 11.94 8.28 5.41
CA VAL A 221 11.75 9.39 4.46
C VAL A 221 13.07 9.92 3.91
N GLU A 222 14.17 9.59 4.56
CA GLU A 222 15.53 10.04 4.19
C GLU A 222 16.22 9.06 3.22
N LEU A 223 15.50 8.14 2.63
CA LEU A 223 15.96 7.09 1.70
C LEU A 223 16.43 7.64 0.34
#